data_79ab5249ae394ea0ef052172c269080f
#
_entry.id   79ab5249ae394ea0ef052172c269080f
#
_cell.length_a   1.000
_cell.length_b   1.000
_cell.length_c   1.000
_cell.angle_alpha   90.00
_cell.angle_beta   90.00
_cell.angle_gamma   90.00
#
_symmetry.space_group_name_H-M   'P 1'
#
loop_
_entity.id
_entity.type
_entity.pdbx_description
1 polymer ?
#
loop_
_entity_poly.entity_id
_entity_poly.type
_entity_poly.pdbx_seq_one_letter_code
_entity_poly.pdbx_strand_id
1 'polypeptide(L)'
;MQIERLGEDDWERLARIRVDALRTDQDAFGSSLAREEGFREMHWRMRLRSSTWFVAHDDGPADVGLVCVIQEPGADDDERHVVSLWVRPEHRGRGVARALLDRAASDATAGGAARLTLWQVEGNERAAEAYRAAGFAPTGATTTLARDPSRREVRWSRDL
;
A
#
# COMPACT_ATOMS: atom_id res chain seq x y z
N MET A 1 -6.79 14.95 9.40
CA MET A 1 -6.30 13.64 8.93
C MET A 1 -4.93 13.38 9.53
N GLN A 2 -4.73 12.24 10.15
CA GLN A 2 -3.47 11.79 10.75
C GLN A 2 -3.04 10.48 10.08
N ILE A 3 -1.73 10.26 9.96
CA ILE A 3 -1.16 8.99 9.47
C ILE A 3 -0.42 8.32 10.62
N GLU A 4 -0.87 7.14 10.98
CA GLU A 4 -0.32 6.38 12.09
C GLU A 4 0.36 5.11 11.60
N ARG A 5 1.48 4.75 12.24
CA ARG A 5 2.13 3.47 12.05
C ARG A 5 1.48 2.46 12.97
N LEU A 6 1.08 1.31 12.43
CA LEU A 6 0.52 0.22 13.23
C LEU A 6 1.64 -0.58 13.90
N GLY A 7 1.45 -0.85 15.18
CA GLY A 7 2.23 -1.82 15.93
C GLY A 7 1.57 -3.20 15.95
N GLU A 8 2.26 -4.19 16.52
CA GLU A 8 1.76 -5.58 16.58
C GLU A 8 0.42 -5.70 17.33
N ASP A 9 0.19 -4.86 18.33
CA ASP A 9 -1.07 -4.86 19.10
C ASP A 9 -2.25 -4.23 18.37
N ASP A 10 -1.99 -3.55 17.24
CA ASP A 10 -3.03 -2.98 16.36
C ASP A 10 -3.59 -3.99 15.34
N TRP A 11 -3.39 -5.28 15.56
CA TRP A 11 -3.74 -6.33 14.61
C TRP A 11 -5.23 -6.34 14.23
N GLU A 12 -6.14 -6.08 15.17
CA GLU A 12 -7.59 -5.98 14.89
C GLU A 12 -7.91 -4.80 13.98
N ARG A 13 -7.21 -3.68 14.17
CA ARG A 13 -7.34 -2.49 13.34
C ARG A 13 -6.89 -2.76 11.90
N LEU A 14 -5.73 -3.41 11.75
CA LEU A 14 -5.27 -3.85 10.43
C LEU A 14 -6.26 -4.82 9.78
N ALA A 15 -6.72 -5.83 10.52
CA ALA A 15 -7.68 -6.80 10.01
C ALA A 15 -8.96 -6.12 9.49
N ARG A 16 -9.51 -5.19 10.23
CA ARG A 16 -10.73 -4.44 9.88
C ARG A 16 -10.58 -3.67 8.59
N ILE A 17 -9.59 -2.77 8.50
CA ILE A 17 -9.41 -1.94 7.31
C ILE A 17 -9.01 -2.77 6.09
N ARG A 18 -8.25 -3.84 6.27
CA ARG A 18 -7.84 -4.73 5.19
C ARG A 18 -9.02 -5.50 4.60
N VAL A 19 -9.90 -6.03 5.44
CA VAL A 19 -11.12 -6.70 5.01
C VAL A 19 -12.07 -5.72 4.30
N ASP A 20 -12.22 -4.50 4.82
CA ASP A 20 -13.01 -3.45 4.16
C ASP A 20 -12.46 -3.13 2.76
N ALA A 21 -11.14 -3.00 2.63
CA ALA A 21 -10.48 -2.73 1.34
C ALA A 21 -10.75 -3.85 0.33
N LEU A 22 -10.61 -5.11 0.75
CA LEU A 22 -10.84 -6.27 -0.10
C LEU A 22 -12.32 -6.43 -0.50
N ARG A 23 -13.25 -6.08 0.37
CA ARG A 23 -14.69 -6.09 0.04
C ARG A 23 -15.05 -5.02 -0.97
N THR A 24 -14.44 -3.86 -0.84
CA THR A 24 -14.75 -2.68 -1.67
C THR A 24 -14.10 -2.76 -3.04
N ASP A 25 -12.85 -3.17 -3.11
CA ASP A 25 -12.03 -3.16 -4.33
C ASP A 25 -11.29 -4.49 -4.52
N GLN A 26 -12.01 -5.58 -4.69
CA GLN A 26 -11.44 -6.94 -4.81
C GLN A 26 -10.37 -7.05 -5.91
N ASP A 27 -10.54 -6.33 -7.01
CA ASP A 27 -9.62 -6.34 -8.15
C ASP A 27 -8.32 -5.54 -7.92
N ALA A 28 -8.27 -4.72 -6.87
CA ALA A 28 -7.10 -3.89 -6.59
C ALA A 28 -5.95 -4.64 -5.89
N PHE A 29 -6.20 -5.84 -5.38
CA PHE A 29 -5.26 -6.58 -4.55
C PHE A 29 -4.89 -7.95 -5.12
N GLY A 30 -3.66 -8.38 -4.87
CA GLY A 30 -3.19 -9.72 -5.22
C GLY A 30 -3.73 -10.84 -4.31
N SER A 31 -4.29 -10.49 -3.15
CA SER A 31 -4.95 -11.41 -2.22
C SER A 31 -6.46 -11.37 -2.37
N SER A 32 -7.18 -12.36 -1.84
CA SER A 32 -8.62 -12.46 -1.89
C SER A 32 -9.27 -12.21 -0.53
N LEU A 33 -10.50 -11.70 -0.53
CA LEU A 33 -11.32 -11.55 0.66
C LEU A 33 -11.51 -12.88 1.37
N ALA A 34 -11.87 -13.94 0.64
CA ALA A 34 -12.10 -15.26 1.21
C ALA A 34 -10.89 -15.81 1.98
N ARG A 35 -9.69 -15.57 1.48
CA ARG A 35 -8.46 -15.95 2.17
C ARG A 35 -8.24 -15.16 3.45
N GLU A 36 -8.35 -13.83 3.37
CA GLU A 36 -7.99 -12.95 4.49
C GLU A 36 -9.07 -12.89 5.57
N GLU A 37 -10.34 -13.11 5.25
CA GLU A 37 -11.40 -13.29 6.25
C GLU A 37 -11.16 -14.51 7.14
N GLY A 38 -10.47 -15.53 6.66
CA GLY A 38 -10.07 -16.72 7.41
C GLY A 38 -8.84 -16.52 8.30
N PHE A 39 -8.19 -15.37 8.24
CA PHE A 39 -7.01 -15.11 9.05
C PHE A 39 -7.36 -14.94 10.52
N ARG A 40 -6.55 -15.59 11.38
CA ARG A 40 -6.60 -15.45 12.83
C ARG A 40 -5.63 -14.37 13.29
N GLU A 41 -5.70 -13.99 14.55
CA GLU A 41 -4.82 -13.01 15.21
C GLU A 41 -3.34 -13.23 14.85
N MET A 42 -2.84 -14.47 14.91
CA MET A 42 -1.44 -14.78 14.61
C MET A 42 -1.02 -14.37 13.20
N HIS A 43 -1.89 -14.52 12.19
CA HIS A 43 -1.60 -14.12 10.81
C HIS A 43 -1.45 -12.60 10.69
N TRP A 44 -2.32 -11.84 11.37
CA TRP A 44 -2.27 -10.38 11.36
C TRP A 44 -1.06 -9.84 12.11
N ARG A 45 -0.74 -10.42 13.27
CA ARG A 45 0.47 -10.05 14.01
C ARG A 45 1.75 -10.34 13.23
N MET A 46 1.82 -11.47 12.53
CA MET A 46 2.96 -11.80 11.65
C MET A 46 3.13 -10.76 10.53
N ARG A 47 2.06 -10.28 9.93
CA ARG A 47 2.11 -9.20 8.93
C ARG A 47 2.70 -7.92 9.50
N LEU A 48 2.28 -7.54 10.71
CA LEU A 48 2.79 -6.35 11.39
C LEU A 48 4.26 -6.48 11.80
N ARG A 49 4.73 -7.69 12.08
CA ARG A 49 6.15 -7.96 12.36
C ARG A 49 7.03 -7.93 11.11
N SER A 50 6.53 -8.44 9.99
CA SER A 50 7.31 -8.63 8.76
C SER A 50 7.27 -7.44 7.81
N SER A 51 6.35 -6.49 8.01
CA SER A 51 6.12 -5.36 7.11
C SER A 51 5.72 -4.13 7.90
N THR A 52 5.95 -2.95 7.31
CA THR A 52 5.54 -1.69 7.92
C THR A 52 4.17 -1.27 7.37
N TRP A 53 3.22 -1.06 8.24
CA TRP A 53 1.86 -0.66 7.89
C TRP A 53 1.52 0.71 8.44
N PHE A 54 0.91 1.54 7.59
CA PHE A 54 0.37 2.83 7.98
C PHE A 54 -1.11 2.89 7.66
N VAL A 55 -1.86 3.56 8.49
CA VAL A 55 -3.27 3.88 8.25
C VAL A 55 -3.49 5.38 8.29
N ALA A 56 -4.39 5.85 7.45
CA ALA A 56 -4.91 7.22 7.50
C ALA A 56 -6.17 7.22 8.35
N HIS A 57 -6.24 8.14 9.27
CA HIS A 57 -7.35 8.34 10.19
C HIS A 57 -7.80 9.81 10.14
N ASP A 58 -9.08 10.04 10.18
CA ASP A 58 -9.68 11.36 10.36
C ASP A 58 -10.52 11.39 11.65
N ASP A 59 -11.35 12.39 11.82
CA ASP A 59 -12.18 12.55 13.02
C ASP A 59 -13.34 11.53 13.10
N GLY A 60 -13.47 10.66 12.12
CA GLY A 60 -14.48 9.61 12.08
C GLY A 60 -14.09 8.34 12.85
N PRO A 61 -15.01 7.39 13.01
CA PRO A 61 -14.77 6.18 13.79
C PRO A 61 -13.94 5.11 13.08
N ALA A 62 -13.66 5.28 11.79
CA ALA A 62 -12.98 4.29 10.96
C ALA A 62 -11.76 4.86 10.24
N ASP A 63 -10.77 4.01 10.02
CA ASP A 63 -9.63 4.34 9.16
C ASP A 63 -10.10 4.52 7.72
N VAL A 64 -9.53 5.52 7.03
CA VAL A 64 -9.95 5.96 5.70
C VAL A 64 -8.98 5.53 4.59
N GLY A 65 -7.83 4.99 4.94
CA GLY A 65 -6.87 4.46 3.99
C GLY A 65 -5.75 3.67 4.67
N LEU A 66 -5.04 2.87 3.90
CA LEU A 66 -3.88 2.11 4.36
C LEU A 66 -2.80 2.03 3.29
N VAL A 67 -1.58 1.74 3.72
CA VAL A 67 -0.45 1.40 2.87
C VAL A 67 0.49 0.45 3.61
N CYS A 68 1.12 -0.44 2.89
CA CYS A 68 2.16 -1.32 3.41
C CYS A 68 3.48 -1.07 2.68
N VAL A 69 4.57 -1.10 3.43
CA VAL A 69 5.95 -1.01 2.91
C VAL A 69 6.68 -2.31 3.24
N ILE A 70 7.27 -2.90 2.23
CA ILE A 70 8.03 -4.15 2.34
C ILE A 70 9.44 -3.99 1.77
N GLN A 71 10.31 -4.93 2.13
CA GLN A 71 11.52 -5.26 1.37
C GLN A 71 11.14 -6.35 0.38
N GLU A 72 11.24 -6.09 -0.93
CA GLU A 72 11.01 -7.16 -1.91
C GLU A 72 12.17 -8.18 -1.87
N PRO A 73 11.87 -9.48 -1.99
CA PRO A 73 12.92 -10.48 -2.14
C PRO A 73 13.80 -10.20 -3.36
N GLY A 74 15.10 -10.10 -3.15
CA GLY A 74 16.07 -9.85 -4.22
C GLY A 74 16.23 -8.38 -4.62
N ALA A 75 15.51 -7.44 -3.99
CA ALA A 75 15.75 -6.02 -4.17
C ALA A 75 17.01 -5.56 -3.42
N ASP A 76 17.58 -4.44 -3.86
CA ASP A 76 18.71 -3.80 -3.20
C ASP A 76 18.35 -3.41 -1.75
N ASP A 77 19.34 -3.41 -0.86
CA ASP A 77 19.13 -3.14 0.57
C ASP A 77 18.60 -1.71 0.83
N ASP A 78 18.87 -0.79 -0.07
CA ASP A 78 18.42 0.60 -0.02
C ASP A 78 17.10 0.86 -0.77
N GLU A 79 16.42 -0.20 -1.22
CA GLU A 79 15.12 -0.11 -1.87
C GLU A 79 14.01 -0.60 -0.94
N ARG A 80 12.87 0.10 -0.97
CA ARG A 80 11.62 -0.34 -0.33
C ARG A 80 10.50 -0.34 -1.36
N HIS A 81 9.51 -1.19 -1.13
CA HIS A 81 8.40 -1.38 -2.06
C HIS A 81 7.06 -1.15 -1.38
N VAL A 82 6.21 -0.38 -2.04
CA VAL A 82 4.85 -0.09 -1.57
C VAL A 82 3.89 -1.13 -2.13
N VAL A 83 3.11 -1.70 -1.24
CA VAL A 83 1.98 -2.58 -1.58
C VAL A 83 0.74 -2.16 -0.79
N SER A 84 -0.41 -2.66 -1.19
CA SER A 84 -1.67 -2.48 -0.43
C SER A 84 -2.10 -1.03 -0.22
N LEU A 85 -1.69 -0.10 -1.09
CA LEU A 85 -2.21 1.25 -1.04
C LEU A 85 -3.71 1.25 -1.38
N TRP A 86 -4.51 1.71 -0.46
CA TRP A 86 -5.95 1.83 -0.65
C TRP A 86 -6.51 3.03 0.12
N VAL A 87 -7.52 3.66 -0.45
CA VAL A 87 -8.27 4.76 0.16
C VAL A 87 -9.75 4.45 0.01
N ARG A 88 -10.48 4.60 1.09
CA ARG A 88 -11.92 4.44 1.14
C ARG A 88 -12.58 5.33 0.08
N PRO A 89 -13.52 4.81 -0.75
CA PRO A 89 -14.06 5.52 -1.91
C PRO A 89 -14.50 6.95 -1.63
N GLU A 90 -15.21 7.17 -0.55
CA GLU A 90 -15.73 8.48 -0.13
C GLU A 90 -14.66 9.48 0.34
N HIS A 91 -13.42 9.02 0.54
CA HIS A 91 -12.27 9.85 0.93
C HIS A 91 -11.24 10.03 -0.20
N ARG A 92 -11.54 9.49 -1.39
CA ARG A 92 -10.68 9.67 -2.58
C ARG A 92 -10.72 11.12 -3.08
N GLY A 93 -9.66 11.54 -3.77
CA GLY A 93 -9.52 12.92 -4.26
C GLY A 93 -9.24 13.98 -3.19
N ARG A 94 -9.02 13.57 -1.93
CA ARG A 94 -8.75 14.46 -0.78
C ARG A 94 -7.29 14.41 -0.31
N GLY A 95 -6.38 13.87 -1.12
CA GLY A 95 -4.95 13.80 -0.80
C GLY A 95 -4.53 12.66 0.14
N VAL A 96 -5.45 11.75 0.53
CA VAL A 96 -5.17 10.65 1.47
C VAL A 96 -4.07 9.73 0.93
N ALA A 97 -4.16 9.31 -0.34
CA ALA A 97 -3.15 8.46 -0.96
C ALA A 97 -1.76 9.12 -0.95
N ARG A 98 -1.70 10.41 -1.30
CA ARG A 98 -0.45 11.17 -1.25
C ARG A 98 0.14 11.21 0.16
N ALA A 99 -0.68 11.52 1.17
CA ALA A 99 -0.22 11.59 2.56
C ALA A 99 0.33 10.23 3.06
N LEU A 100 -0.31 9.12 2.67
CA LEU A 100 0.16 7.76 2.96
C LEU A 100 1.50 7.47 2.28
N LEU A 101 1.65 7.84 1.00
CA LEU A 101 2.90 7.66 0.26
C LEU A 101 4.02 8.54 0.79
N ASP A 102 3.75 9.79 1.16
CA ASP A 102 4.74 10.69 1.77
C ASP A 102 5.20 10.16 3.14
N ARG A 103 4.30 9.58 3.93
CA ARG A 103 4.66 8.93 5.19
C ARG A 103 5.51 7.69 4.96
N ALA A 104 5.16 6.86 3.99
CA ALA A 104 5.94 5.69 3.61
C ALA A 104 7.36 6.07 3.16
N ALA A 105 7.47 7.13 2.36
CA ALA A 105 8.76 7.66 1.91
C ALA A 105 9.61 8.17 3.07
N SER A 106 9.02 8.95 3.99
CA SER A 106 9.70 9.47 5.17
C SER A 106 10.24 8.34 6.08
N ASP A 107 9.43 7.31 6.31
CA ASP A 107 9.82 6.14 7.12
C ASP A 107 10.94 5.34 6.42
N ALA A 108 10.84 5.14 5.11
CA ALA A 108 11.86 4.45 4.33
C ALA A 108 13.19 5.21 4.35
N THR A 109 13.17 6.54 4.19
CA THR A 109 14.35 7.40 4.30
C THR A 109 14.99 7.28 5.69
N ALA A 110 14.19 7.35 6.75
CA ALA A 110 14.67 7.19 8.13
C ALA A 110 15.30 5.81 8.38
N GLY A 111 14.85 4.79 7.65
CA GLY A 111 15.41 3.44 7.65
C GLY A 111 16.61 3.25 6.72
N GLY A 112 17.12 4.31 6.09
CA GLY A 112 18.30 4.29 5.21
C GLY A 112 18.03 3.90 3.76
N ALA A 113 16.75 3.81 3.34
CA ALA A 113 16.44 3.55 1.95
C ALA A 113 16.70 4.79 1.07
N ALA A 114 17.18 4.56 -0.15
CA ALA A 114 17.41 5.59 -1.15
C ALA A 114 16.30 5.62 -2.20
N ARG A 115 15.46 4.59 -2.27
CA ARG A 115 14.41 4.45 -3.28
C ARG A 115 13.15 3.78 -2.74
N LEU A 116 12.01 4.30 -3.20
CA LEU A 116 10.70 3.69 -2.98
C LEU A 116 10.07 3.32 -4.33
N THR A 117 9.56 2.10 -4.46
CA THR A 117 8.97 1.58 -5.69
C THR A 117 7.54 1.11 -5.48
N LEU A 118 6.80 0.97 -6.56
CA LEU A 118 5.46 0.36 -6.57
C LEU A 118 5.09 -0.14 -7.98
N TRP A 119 4.09 -1.00 -8.04
CA TRP A 119 3.46 -1.43 -9.29
C TRP A 119 2.09 -0.79 -9.46
N GLN A 120 1.78 -0.42 -10.71
CA GLN A 120 0.47 0.10 -11.12
C GLN A 120 -0.09 -0.79 -12.23
N VAL A 121 -1.34 -1.16 -12.13
CA VAL A 121 -2.04 -1.81 -13.25
C VAL A 121 -2.16 -0.79 -14.39
N GLU A 122 -1.69 -1.17 -15.58
CA GLU A 122 -1.70 -0.32 -16.76
C GLU A 122 -3.14 0.14 -17.09
N GLY A 123 -3.29 1.44 -17.38
CA GLY A 123 -4.59 2.07 -17.64
C GLY A 123 -5.32 2.60 -16.39
N ASN A 124 -4.79 2.38 -15.18
CA ASN A 124 -5.34 3.01 -13.97
C ASN A 124 -4.81 4.45 -13.83
N GLU A 125 -5.39 5.39 -14.59
CA GLU A 125 -4.95 6.78 -14.61
C GLU A 125 -5.11 7.49 -13.27
N ARG A 126 -6.12 7.16 -12.48
CA ARG A 126 -6.29 7.72 -11.13
C ARG A 126 -5.08 7.38 -10.23
N ALA A 127 -4.62 6.14 -10.29
CA ALA A 127 -3.43 5.73 -9.54
C ALA A 127 -2.18 6.46 -10.07
N ALA A 128 -2.04 6.56 -11.39
CA ALA A 128 -0.91 7.28 -12.02
C ALA A 128 -0.85 8.74 -11.58
N GLU A 129 -1.97 9.44 -11.54
CA GLU A 129 -2.05 10.83 -11.06
C GLU A 129 -1.63 10.95 -9.59
N ALA A 130 -2.11 10.05 -8.73
CA ALA A 130 -1.74 10.02 -7.33
C ALA A 130 -0.23 9.76 -7.14
N TYR A 131 0.35 8.86 -7.94
CA TYR A 131 1.78 8.55 -7.88
C TYR A 131 2.65 9.72 -8.37
N ARG A 132 2.28 10.37 -9.48
CA ARG A 132 2.96 11.59 -9.95
C ARG A 132 2.91 12.69 -8.89
N ALA A 133 1.73 12.91 -8.29
CA ALA A 133 1.57 13.91 -7.23
C ALA A 133 2.39 13.59 -5.98
N ALA A 134 2.71 12.31 -5.73
CA ALA A 134 3.58 11.86 -4.65
C ALA A 134 5.07 11.75 -5.06
N GLY A 135 5.44 12.28 -6.24
CA GLY A 135 6.84 12.34 -6.69
C GLY A 135 7.40 11.07 -7.32
N PHE A 136 6.54 10.12 -7.68
CA PHE A 136 6.96 8.92 -8.42
C PHE A 136 6.99 9.19 -9.93
N ALA A 137 7.85 8.46 -10.62
CA ALA A 137 7.92 8.43 -12.08
C ALA A 137 7.99 6.98 -12.57
N PRO A 138 7.43 6.68 -13.78
CA PRO A 138 7.53 5.35 -14.35
C PRO A 138 9.00 5.02 -14.69
N THR A 139 9.39 3.76 -14.44
CA THR A 139 10.77 3.29 -14.69
C THR A 139 10.96 2.70 -16.10
N GLY A 140 9.86 2.39 -16.80
CA GLY A 140 9.89 1.62 -18.05
C GLY A 140 9.79 0.11 -17.84
N ALA A 141 9.99 -0.39 -16.63
CA ALA A 141 9.82 -1.82 -16.33
C ALA A 141 8.32 -2.20 -16.30
N THR A 142 8.01 -3.34 -16.89
CA THR A 142 6.64 -3.88 -16.95
C THR A 142 6.64 -5.36 -16.60
N THR A 143 5.51 -5.82 -16.09
CA THR A 143 5.25 -7.25 -15.87
C THR A 143 3.80 -7.57 -16.19
N THR A 144 3.47 -8.86 -16.21
CA THR A 144 2.10 -9.32 -16.38
C THR A 144 1.43 -9.43 -15.01
N LEU A 145 0.19 -9.02 -14.89
CA LEU A 145 -0.56 -9.18 -13.65
C LEU A 145 -0.79 -10.69 -13.39
N ALA A 146 -0.33 -11.19 -12.24
CA ALA A 146 -0.30 -12.63 -11.95
C ALA A 146 -1.69 -13.28 -12.01
N ARG A 147 -2.74 -12.58 -11.56
CA ARG A 147 -4.13 -13.09 -11.56
C ARG A 147 -4.87 -12.92 -12.89
N ASP A 148 -4.36 -12.07 -13.78
CA ASP A 148 -4.95 -11.79 -15.09
C ASP A 148 -3.83 -11.51 -16.11
N PRO A 149 -3.31 -12.54 -16.80
CA PRO A 149 -2.21 -12.39 -17.74
C PRO A 149 -2.51 -11.50 -18.96
N SER A 150 -3.77 -11.15 -19.21
CA SER A 150 -4.15 -10.18 -20.24
C SER A 150 -3.85 -8.74 -19.87
N ARG A 151 -3.59 -8.47 -18.59
CA ARG A 151 -3.30 -7.14 -18.04
C ARG A 151 -1.83 -7.02 -17.65
N ARG A 152 -1.31 -5.82 -17.73
CA ARG A 152 0.08 -5.50 -17.40
C ARG A 152 0.15 -4.58 -16.21
N GLU A 153 1.28 -4.64 -15.53
CA GLU A 153 1.65 -3.67 -14.51
C GLU A 153 2.90 -2.91 -14.97
N VAL A 154 2.97 -1.64 -14.61
CA VAL A 154 4.12 -0.75 -14.84
C VAL A 154 4.74 -0.38 -13.50
N ARG A 155 6.08 -0.39 -13.44
CA ARG A 155 6.82 -0.06 -12.24
C ARG A 155 7.08 1.43 -12.16
N TRP A 156 6.86 2.00 -11.00
CA TRP A 156 7.16 3.37 -10.67
C TRP A 156 8.22 3.42 -9.58
N SER A 157 9.01 4.49 -9.56
CA SER A 157 9.98 4.73 -8.49
C SER A 157 10.00 6.20 -8.08
N ARG A 158 10.39 6.42 -6.83
CA ARG A 158 10.68 7.73 -6.25
C ARG A 158 12.04 7.64 -5.55
N ASP A 159 12.97 8.53 -5.87
CA ASP A 159 14.21 8.72 -5.12
C ASP A 159 13.88 9.43 -3.80
N LEU A 160 14.55 9.02 -2.71
CA LEU A 160 14.29 9.45 -1.35
C LEU A 160 15.35 10.41 -0.83
#